data_5cf05c7da3206532be47df747e93a739
#
_entry.id   5cf05c7da3206532be47df747e93a739
#
_cell.length_a   1.000
_cell.length_b   1.000
_cell.length_c   1.000
_cell.angle_alpha   90.00
_cell.angle_beta   90.00
_cell.angle_gamma   90.00
#
_symmetry.space_group_name_H-M   'P 1'
#
loop_
_entity.id
_entity.type
_entity.pdbx_description
1 polymer ?
#
loop_
_entity_poly.entity_id
_entity_poly.type
_entity_poly.pdbx_seq_one_letter_code
_entity_poly.pdbx_strand_id
1 'polypeptide(L)'
;MAEPNDIEQVTEVVKSIPEFVDAIGNIIQTPSGFIITTIVLLWLVLNRDFSKIFNLIERKETKRLEKLELYLSQESTADSSCLAVIKKQRNTYYFKVATRIYAEKTLRNSLISLHDRTSHNINWTTIRRAQPYLDLNSNNEVFVRDKTWNEKLGFYYNIFIAGMFSLIAVGCILLLVFSPVANFLNVVKLIGSAIALGVFALFILAQNFPVYAARKIAEEIKIEQSEQSEPIEA
;
A
#
# COMPACT_ATOMS: atom_id res chain seq x y z
N MET A 1 -41.57 5.81 -6.88
CA MET A 1 -42.30 4.73 -6.19
C MET A 1 -41.65 3.46 -6.68
N ALA A 2 -41.02 2.70 -5.79
CA ALA A 2 -40.50 1.35 -6.12
C ALA A 2 -41.68 0.41 -6.32
N GLU A 3 -41.66 -0.40 -7.36
CA GLU A 3 -42.72 -1.37 -7.59
C GLU A 3 -42.74 -2.42 -6.48
N PRO A 4 -43.93 -2.90 -6.04
CA PRO A 4 -44.02 -3.88 -4.94
C PRO A 4 -43.21 -5.15 -5.16
N ASN A 5 -42.93 -5.53 -6.40
CA ASN A 5 -42.08 -6.67 -6.78
C ASN A 5 -40.61 -6.53 -6.38
N ASP A 6 -40.07 -5.30 -6.35
CA ASP A 6 -38.65 -5.09 -6.02
C ASP A 6 -38.37 -5.35 -4.51
N ILE A 7 -39.36 -5.03 -3.66
CA ILE A 7 -39.23 -5.20 -2.20
C ILE A 7 -39.33 -6.70 -1.84
N GLU A 8 -40.20 -7.44 -2.52
CA GLU A 8 -40.36 -8.87 -2.32
C GLU A 8 -39.11 -9.65 -2.74
N GLN A 9 -38.52 -9.31 -3.90
CA GLN A 9 -37.26 -9.90 -4.37
C GLN A 9 -36.09 -9.61 -3.43
N VAL A 10 -35.97 -8.39 -2.93
CA VAL A 10 -34.91 -8.04 -1.94
C VAL A 10 -35.10 -8.82 -0.63
N THR A 11 -36.35 -9.00 -0.19
CA THR A 11 -36.64 -9.74 1.04
C THR A 11 -36.34 -11.24 0.90
N GLU A 12 -36.59 -11.81 -0.28
CA GLU A 12 -36.29 -13.21 -0.58
C GLU A 12 -34.76 -13.46 -0.66
N VAL A 13 -34.02 -12.54 -1.28
CA VAL A 13 -32.55 -12.57 -1.30
C VAL A 13 -31.96 -12.45 0.10
N VAL A 14 -32.50 -11.57 0.95
CA VAL A 14 -32.02 -11.39 2.32
C VAL A 14 -32.31 -12.65 3.18
N LYS A 15 -33.43 -13.32 2.95
CA LYS A 15 -33.76 -14.59 3.65
C LYS A 15 -32.89 -15.76 3.21
N SER A 16 -32.39 -15.78 1.96
CA SER A 16 -31.51 -16.85 1.46
C SER A 16 -30.05 -16.70 1.90
N ILE A 17 -29.64 -15.53 2.41
CA ILE A 17 -28.25 -15.30 2.86
C ILE A 17 -27.83 -16.24 4.00
N PRO A 18 -28.60 -16.45 5.08
CA PRO A 18 -28.22 -17.37 6.14
C PRO A 18 -28.06 -18.80 5.65
N GLU A 19 -28.99 -19.31 4.83
CA GLU A 19 -28.91 -20.65 4.26
C GLU A 19 -27.68 -20.82 3.35
N PHE A 20 -27.33 -19.80 2.59
CA PHE A 20 -26.13 -19.79 1.78
C PHE A 20 -24.84 -19.79 2.63
N VAL A 21 -24.82 -19.02 3.72
CA VAL A 21 -23.70 -18.99 4.66
C VAL A 21 -23.52 -20.34 5.36
N ASP A 22 -24.63 -20.98 5.78
CA ASP A 22 -24.60 -22.32 6.40
C ASP A 22 -24.17 -23.40 5.39
N ALA A 23 -24.63 -23.31 4.15
CA ALA A 23 -24.19 -24.21 3.08
C ALA A 23 -22.68 -24.08 2.80
N ILE A 24 -22.16 -22.87 2.72
CA ILE A 24 -20.72 -22.61 2.59
C ILE A 24 -19.96 -23.12 3.82
N GLY A 25 -20.48 -22.89 5.02
CA GLY A 25 -19.90 -23.37 6.27
C GLY A 25 -19.76 -24.90 6.27
N ASN A 26 -20.77 -25.62 5.84
CA ASN A 26 -20.76 -27.07 5.72
C ASN A 26 -19.77 -27.58 4.65
N ILE A 27 -19.67 -26.88 3.52
CA ILE A 27 -18.70 -27.23 2.46
C ILE A 27 -17.27 -27.00 2.96
N ILE A 28 -17.00 -25.90 3.65
CA ILE A 28 -15.65 -25.55 4.16
C ILE A 28 -15.19 -26.57 5.24
N GLN A 29 -16.10 -27.17 5.98
CA GLN A 29 -15.75 -28.19 6.98
C GLN A 29 -15.22 -29.48 6.35
N THR A 30 -15.51 -29.73 5.08
CA THR A 30 -14.93 -30.85 4.37
C THR A 30 -13.57 -30.49 3.79
N PRO A 31 -12.52 -31.34 3.86
CA PRO A 31 -11.20 -31.04 3.34
C PRO A 31 -11.18 -30.68 1.83
N SER A 32 -12.02 -31.35 1.03
CA SER A 32 -12.17 -31.09 -0.39
C SER A 32 -12.91 -29.76 -0.64
N GLY A 33 -13.96 -29.48 0.13
CA GLY A 33 -14.72 -28.24 0.05
C GLY A 33 -13.88 -27.02 0.42
N PHE A 34 -13.03 -27.12 1.46
CA PHE A 34 -12.08 -26.06 1.83
C PHE A 34 -11.13 -25.71 0.66
N ILE A 35 -10.56 -26.74 -0.01
CA ILE A 35 -9.67 -26.51 -1.14
C ILE A 35 -10.41 -25.84 -2.31
N ILE A 36 -11.59 -26.36 -2.66
CA ILE A 36 -12.40 -25.81 -3.74
C ILE A 36 -12.79 -24.37 -3.44
N THR A 37 -13.26 -24.09 -2.22
CA THR A 37 -13.65 -22.74 -1.80
C THR A 37 -12.46 -21.78 -1.85
N THR A 38 -11.29 -22.23 -1.39
CA THR A 38 -10.04 -21.44 -1.44
C THR A 38 -9.63 -21.14 -2.88
N ILE A 39 -9.69 -22.13 -3.77
CA ILE A 39 -9.37 -21.94 -5.20
C ILE A 39 -10.36 -20.97 -5.85
N VAL A 40 -11.66 -21.12 -5.57
CA VAL A 40 -12.70 -20.24 -6.11
C VAL A 40 -12.54 -18.81 -5.60
N LEU A 41 -12.27 -18.62 -4.30
CA LEU A 41 -11.99 -17.30 -3.75
C LEU A 41 -10.73 -16.68 -4.35
N LEU A 42 -9.66 -17.46 -4.46
CA LEU A 42 -8.41 -17.00 -5.08
C LEU A 42 -8.65 -16.64 -6.55
N TRP A 43 -9.38 -17.46 -7.29
CA TRP A 43 -9.76 -17.19 -8.67
C TRP A 43 -10.64 -15.93 -8.79
N LEU A 44 -11.63 -15.75 -7.91
CA LEU A 44 -12.47 -14.55 -7.85
C LEU A 44 -11.64 -13.30 -7.57
N VAL A 45 -10.68 -13.37 -6.64
CA VAL A 45 -9.80 -12.24 -6.31
C VAL A 45 -8.86 -11.93 -7.48
N LEU A 46 -8.23 -12.96 -8.08
CA LEU A 46 -7.31 -12.79 -9.21
C LEU A 46 -8.02 -12.35 -10.49
N ASN A 47 -9.25 -12.83 -10.72
CA ASN A 47 -10.00 -12.58 -11.95
C ASN A 47 -10.94 -11.37 -11.84
N ARG A 48 -11.05 -10.77 -10.64
CA ARG A 48 -11.87 -9.58 -10.47
C ARG A 48 -11.10 -8.35 -10.95
N ASP A 49 -11.68 -7.73 -11.97
CA ASP A 49 -11.15 -6.51 -12.58
C ASP A 49 -11.34 -5.34 -11.60
N PHE A 50 -10.45 -5.29 -10.57
CA PHE A 50 -10.42 -4.16 -9.62
C PHE A 50 -10.16 -2.82 -10.32
N SER A 51 -9.72 -2.85 -11.58
CA SER A 51 -9.52 -1.66 -12.40
C SER A 51 -10.79 -0.81 -12.51
N LYS A 52 -11.98 -1.42 -12.52
CA LYS A 52 -13.26 -0.68 -12.57
C LYS A 52 -13.48 0.17 -11.32
N ILE A 53 -13.13 -0.33 -10.14
CA ILE A 53 -13.27 0.42 -8.88
C ILE A 53 -12.25 1.55 -8.83
N PHE A 54 -11.00 1.26 -9.18
CA PHE A 54 -9.96 2.29 -9.27
C PHE A 54 -10.29 3.34 -10.33
N ASN A 55 -10.76 2.93 -11.51
CA ASN A 55 -11.18 3.85 -12.57
C ASN A 55 -12.39 4.72 -12.18
N LEU A 56 -13.30 4.23 -11.33
CA LEU A 56 -14.41 5.05 -10.84
C LEU A 56 -13.92 6.16 -9.88
N ILE A 57 -12.97 5.84 -9.01
CA ILE A 57 -12.35 6.81 -8.09
C ILE A 57 -11.54 7.84 -8.89
N GLU A 58 -10.72 7.37 -9.83
CA GLU A 58 -9.90 8.22 -10.69
C GLU A 58 -10.75 9.14 -11.59
N ARG A 59 -11.82 8.62 -12.20
CA ARG A 59 -12.78 9.42 -12.97
C ARG A 59 -13.46 10.51 -12.16
N LYS A 60 -13.73 10.25 -10.87
CA LYS A 60 -14.33 11.26 -9.98
C LYS A 60 -13.34 12.37 -9.64
N GLU A 61 -12.09 12.03 -9.40
CA GLU A 61 -11.00 13.01 -9.18
C GLU A 61 -10.73 13.81 -10.46
N THR A 62 -10.68 13.18 -11.64
CA THR A 62 -10.46 13.83 -12.94
C THR A 62 -11.59 14.81 -13.29
N LYS A 63 -12.86 14.40 -13.14
CA LYS A 63 -14.01 15.30 -13.37
C LYS A 63 -14.02 16.51 -12.42
N ARG A 64 -13.55 16.32 -11.19
CA ARG A 64 -13.40 17.44 -10.25
C ARG A 64 -12.32 18.40 -10.72
N LEU A 65 -11.22 17.87 -11.21
CA LEU A 65 -10.11 18.67 -11.74
C LEU A 65 -10.53 19.45 -12.98
N GLU A 66 -11.22 18.83 -13.93
CA GLU A 66 -11.76 19.50 -15.13
C GLU A 66 -12.65 20.70 -14.79
N LYS A 67 -13.51 20.55 -13.77
CA LYS A 67 -14.34 21.68 -13.29
C LYS A 67 -13.50 22.80 -12.67
N LEU A 68 -12.43 22.47 -11.95
CA LEU A 68 -11.51 23.47 -11.39
C LEU A 68 -10.69 24.17 -12.48
N GLU A 69 -10.25 23.43 -13.51
CA GLU A 69 -9.58 24.00 -14.68
C GLU A 69 -10.50 24.95 -15.48
N LEU A 70 -11.76 24.55 -15.67
CA LEU A 70 -12.77 25.40 -16.30
C LEU A 70 -12.96 26.72 -15.52
N TYR A 71 -13.04 26.66 -14.19
CA TYR A 71 -13.15 27.85 -13.36
C TYR A 71 -11.90 28.74 -13.46
N LEU A 72 -10.70 28.13 -13.55
CA LEU A 72 -9.45 28.87 -13.74
C LEU A 72 -9.37 29.53 -15.11
N SER A 73 -9.99 28.98 -16.15
CA SER A 73 -10.03 29.61 -17.48
C SER A 73 -10.92 30.84 -17.53
N GLN A 74 -11.83 31.04 -16.57
CA GLN A 74 -12.71 32.19 -16.41
C GLN A 74 -12.12 33.25 -15.45
N GLU A 75 -10.82 33.44 -15.46
CA GLU A 75 -10.04 34.26 -14.51
C GLU A 75 -10.53 35.71 -14.34
N SER A 76 -11.19 36.29 -15.37
CA SER A 76 -11.68 37.68 -15.37
C SER A 76 -12.86 37.94 -14.45
N THR A 77 -13.61 36.92 -14.05
CA THR A 77 -14.82 37.03 -13.22
C THR A 77 -14.69 36.33 -11.86
N ALA A 78 -13.58 35.68 -11.59
CA ALA A 78 -13.40 34.88 -10.41
C ALA A 78 -12.75 35.66 -9.26
N ASP A 79 -13.19 35.41 -8.03
CA ASP A 79 -12.60 35.98 -6.83
C ASP A 79 -11.13 35.54 -6.70
N SER A 80 -10.24 36.51 -6.46
CA SER A 80 -8.79 36.30 -6.34
C SER A 80 -8.39 35.34 -5.20
N SER A 81 -9.10 35.37 -4.10
CA SER A 81 -8.89 34.45 -2.97
C SER A 81 -9.28 33.01 -3.31
N CYS A 82 -10.39 32.81 -4.01
CA CYS A 82 -10.79 31.52 -4.55
C CYS A 82 -9.77 30.99 -5.56
N LEU A 83 -9.29 31.83 -6.48
CA LEU A 83 -8.27 31.45 -7.46
C LEU A 83 -6.98 30.97 -6.79
N ALA A 84 -6.52 31.64 -5.75
CA ALA A 84 -5.32 31.24 -5.00
C ALA A 84 -5.46 29.84 -4.38
N VAL A 85 -6.62 29.54 -3.78
CA VAL A 85 -6.93 28.23 -3.20
C VAL A 85 -6.98 27.15 -4.27
N ILE A 86 -7.63 27.43 -5.41
CA ILE A 86 -7.77 26.48 -6.51
C ILE A 86 -6.39 26.20 -7.14
N LYS A 87 -5.57 27.23 -7.38
CA LYS A 87 -4.19 27.09 -7.89
C LYS A 87 -3.33 26.23 -6.94
N LYS A 88 -3.43 26.45 -5.61
CA LYS A 88 -2.76 25.65 -4.59
C LYS A 88 -3.19 24.18 -4.67
N GLN A 89 -4.49 23.92 -4.76
CA GLN A 89 -5.07 22.58 -4.77
C GLN A 89 -4.72 21.84 -6.06
N ARG A 90 -4.76 22.50 -7.22
CA ARG A 90 -4.33 21.99 -8.51
C ARG A 90 -2.88 21.51 -8.46
N ASN A 91 -1.97 22.36 -7.98
CA ASN A 91 -0.54 22.01 -7.91
C ASN A 91 -0.28 20.83 -6.96
N THR A 92 -1.02 20.72 -5.87
CA THR A 92 -0.95 19.58 -4.95
C THR A 92 -1.46 18.30 -5.62
N TYR A 93 -2.52 18.40 -6.41
CA TYR A 93 -3.09 17.26 -7.15
C TYR A 93 -2.10 16.73 -8.21
N TYR A 94 -1.55 17.62 -9.06
CA TYR A 94 -0.58 17.18 -10.07
C TYR A 94 0.67 16.57 -9.46
N PHE A 95 1.16 17.13 -8.36
CA PHE A 95 2.26 16.54 -7.63
C PHE A 95 1.93 15.15 -7.10
N LYS A 96 0.72 14.97 -6.52
CA LYS A 96 0.22 13.66 -6.08
C LYS A 96 0.13 12.67 -7.24
N VAL A 97 -0.35 13.08 -8.40
CA VAL A 97 -0.46 12.20 -9.58
C VAL A 97 0.92 11.77 -10.07
N ALA A 98 1.87 12.70 -10.14
CA ALA A 98 3.22 12.42 -10.63
C ALA A 98 4.04 11.55 -9.66
N THR A 99 3.96 11.83 -8.35
CA THR A 99 4.84 11.23 -7.33
C THR A 99 4.11 10.21 -6.42
N ARG A 100 2.78 10.24 -6.43
CA ARG A 100 1.89 9.55 -5.48
C ARG A 100 2.09 10.00 -4.03
N ILE A 101 2.62 11.21 -3.83
CA ILE A 101 2.81 11.84 -2.50
C ILE A 101 1.85 13.02 -2.40
N TYR A 102 1.04 13.05 -1.34
CA TYR A 102 0.26 14.24 -1.00
C TYR A 102 1.12 15.16 -0.15
N ALA A 103 1.44 16.36 -0.67
CA ALA A 103 2.28 17.32 0.02
C ALA A 103 1.79 18.76 -0.21
N GLU A 104 1.75 19.56 0.85
CA GLU A 104 1.51 21.00 0.76
C GLU A 104 2.75 21.71 0.16
N LYS A 105 2.58 23.01 -0.17
CA LYS A 105 3.58 23.78 -0.91
C LYS A 105 5.00 23.68 -0.30
N THR A 106 5.13 23.86 1.01
CA THR A 106 6.44 23.83 1.69
C THR A 106 7.06 22.45 1.58
N LEU A 107 6.38 21.42 2.05
CA LEU A 107 6.86 20.04 2.00
C LEU A 107 7.14 19.59 0.56
N ARG A 108 6.27 19.95 -0.39
CA ARG A 108 6.46 19.63 -1.80
C ARG A 108 7.76 20.20 -2.35
N ASN A 109 8.03 21.50 -2.12
CA ASN A 109 9.24 22.15 -2.60
C ASN A 109 10.48 21.52 -1.97
N SER A 110 10.44 21.20 -0.69
CA SER A 110 11.53 20.54 0.02
C SER A 110 11.76 19.10 -0.48
N LEU A 111 10.69 18.35 -0.81
CA LEU A 111 10.83 17.02 -1.41
C LEU A 111 11.38 17.07 -2.84
N ILE A 112 11.00 18.10 -3.63
CA ILE A 112 11.59 18.32 -4.97
C ILE A 112 13.08 18.62 -4.81
N SER A 113 13.45 19.55 -3.94
CA SER A 113 14.86 19.88 -3.66
C SER A 113 15.66 18.66 -3.19
N LEU A 114 15.09 17.82 -2.30
CA LEU A 114 15.72 16.58 -1.90
C LEU A 114 15.93 15.65 -3.09
N HIS A 115 14.89 15.44 -3.92
CA HIS A 115 14.98 14.57 -5.09
C HIS A 115 16.04 15.07 -6.07
N ASP A 116 16.06 16.39 -6.37
CA ASP A 116 17.00 16.97 -7.35
C ASP A 116 18.46 16.83 -6.89
N ARG A 117 18.73 16.98 -5.59
CA ARG A 117 20.06 16.78 -5.01
C ARG A 117 20.49 15.30 -5.03
N THR A 118 19.55 14.40 -4.75
CA THR A 118 19.82 12.95 -4.56
C THR A 118 19.36 12.10 -5.74
N SER A 119 19.01 12.69 -6.90
CA SER A 119 18.30 12.04 -8.02
C SER A 119 18.96 10.78 -8.57
N HIS A 120 20.30 10.65 -8.45
CA HIS A 120 21.01 9.47 -8.96
C HIS A 120 20.70 8.19 -8.17
N ASN A 121 20.45 8.30 -6.87
CA ASN A 121 20.33 7.16 -5.96
C ASN A 121 18.94 7.01 -5.36
N ILE A 122 18.14 8.09 -5.34
CA ILE A 122 16.83 8.14 -4.68
C ILE A 122 15.73 8.51 -5.68
N ASN A 123 14.80 7.60 -5.87
CA ASN A 123 13.63 7.82 -6.71
C ASN A 123 12.38 8.20 -5.87
N TRP A 124 11.36 8.71 -6.54
CA TRP A 124 10.08 9.07 -5.91
C TRP A 124 9.41 7.94 -5.13
N THR A 125 9.63 6.68 -5.55
CA THR A 125 9.11 5.51 -4.82
C THR A 125 9.79 5.36 -3.46
N THR A 126 11.11 5.60 -3.37
CA THR A 126 11.86 5.59 -2.11
C THR A 126 11.40 6.72 -1.20
N ILE A 127 11.27 7.94 -1.73
CA ILE A 127 10.78 9.11 -0.97
C ILE A 127 9.37 8.83 -0.42
N ARG A 128 8.46 8.32 -1.26
CA ARG A 128 7.10 7.96 -0.85
C ARG A 128 7.07 6.93 0.27
N ARG A 129 7.91 5.89 0.17
CA ARG A 129 7.99 4.85 1.22
C ARG A 129 8.55 5.41 2.53
N ALA A 130 9.49 6.31 2.44
CA ALA A 130 10.12 6.94 3.60
C ALA A 130 9.24 8.03 4.25
N GLN A 131 8.18 8.48 3.59
CA GLN A 131 7.34 9.62 4.03
C GLN A 131 6.96 9.61 5.52
N PRO A 132 6.62 8.46 6.16
CA PRO A 132 6.31 8.45 7.60
C PRO A 132 7.48 8.85 8.51
N TYR A 133 8.71 8.84 7.98
CA TYR A 133 9.96 9.14 8.70
C TYR A 133 10.60 10.44 8.24
N LEU A 134 9.99 11.14 7.27
CA LEU A 134 10.48 12.43 6.78
C LEU A 134 9.79 13.56 7.51
N ASP A 135 10.58 14.55 7.95
CA ASP A 135 10.09 15.76 8.59
C ASP A 135 10.84 16.98 8.03
N LEU A 136 10.38 18.19 8.37
CA LEU A 136 10.98 19.45 7.96
C LEU A 136 11.70 20.10 9.13
N ASN A 137 12.94 20.53 8.91
CA ASN A 137 13.65 21.35 9.87
C ASN A 137 13.17 22.83 9.82
N SER A 138 13.69 23.68 10.67
CA SER A 138 13.39 25.12 10.71
C SER A 138 13.72 25.84 9.40
N ASN A 139 14.62 25.31 8.61
CA ASN A 139 15.02 25.85 7.29
C ASN A 139 14.16 25.31 6.14
N ASN A 140 13.10 24.55 6.43
CA ASN A 140 12.28 23.85 5.46
C ASN A 140 13.04 22.80 4.63
N GLU A 141 14.13 22.25 5.14
CA GLU A 141 14.82 21.13 4.52
C GLU A 141 14.28 19.81 5.07
N VAL A 142 14.19 18.80 4.20
CA VAL A 142 13.76 17.46 4.58
C VAL A 142 14.88 16.77 5.34
N PHE A 143 14.56 16.23 6.48
CA PHE A 143 15.45 15.36 7.23
C PHE A 143 14.71 14.07 7.65
N VAL A 144 15.48 13.03 7.97
CA VAL A 144 14.93 11.79 8.49
C VAL A 144 14.89 11.89 10.01
N ARG A 145 13.68 11.88 10.56
CA ARG A 145 13.50 11.92 12.03
C ARG A 145 13.95 10.62 12.69
N ASP A 146 14.37 10.71 13.93
CA ASP A 146 14.68 9.54 14.72
C ASP A 146 13.45 8.66 14.96
N LYS A 147 13.69 7.35 14.94
CA LYS A 147 12.64 6.37 15.23
C LYS A 147 12.26 6.41 16.70
N THR A 148 10.98 6.44 16.97
CA THR A 148 10.44 6.24 18.32
C THR A 148 10.73 4.82 18.83
N TRP A 149 10.67 4.63 20.14
CA TRP A 149 10.85 3.31 20.74
C TRP A 149 9.86 2.26 20.17
N ASN A 150 8.60 2.64 20.00
CA ASN A 150 7.56 1.78 19.44
C ASN A 150 7.86 1.36 17.99
N GLU A 151 8.41 2.27 17.18
CA GLU A 151 8.78 1.97 15.78
C GLU A 151 9.99 1.02 15.72
N LYS A 152 10.96 1.18 16.63
CA LYS A 152 12.09 0.23 16.76
C LYS A 152 11.59 -1.14 17.17
N LEU A 153 10.71 -1.21 18.17
CA LEU A 153 10.11 -2.47 18.62
C LEU A 153 9.30 -3.12 17.50
N GLY A 154 8.46 -2.36 16.78
CA GLY A 154 7.69 -2.84 15.65
C GLY A 154 8.56 -3.41 14.54
N PHE A 155 9.68 -2.77 14.22
CA PHE A 155 10.65 -3.26 13.24
C PHE A 155 11.21 -4.64 13.60
N TYR A 156 11.69 -4.82 14.84
CA TYR A 156 12.23 -6.10 15.30
C TYR A 156 11.14 -7.17 15.44
N TYR A 157 9.94 -6.77 15.90
CA TYR A 157 8.78 -7.66 15.98
C TYR A 157 8.41 -8.22 14.59
N ASN A 158 8.36 -7.39 13.57
CA ASN A 158 8.08 -7.83 12.21
C ASN A 158 9.12 -8.83 11.70
N ILE A 159 10.42 -8.61 11.98
CA ILE A 159 11.49 -9.54 11.61
C ILE A 159 11.31 -10.87 12.35
N PHE A 160 11.04 -10.84 13.65
CA PHE A 160 10.86 -12.02 14.47
C PHE A 160 9.66 -12.85 14.00
N ILE A 161 8.50 -12.23 13.79
CA ILE A 161 7.29 -12.92 13.34
C ILE A 161 7.46 -13.48 11.92
N ALA A 162 8.07 -12.72 11.01
CA ALA A 162 8.36 -13.22 9.67
C ALA A 162 9.32 -14.42 9.70
N GLY A 163 10.34 -14.39 10.58
CA GLY A 163 11.24 -15.52 10.83
C GLY A 163 10.49 -16.74 11.35
N MET A 164 9.60 -16.58 12.30
CA MET A 164 8.75 -17.64 12.83
C MET A 164 7.88 -18.29 11.73
N PHE A 165 7.19 -17.49 10.92
CA PHE A 165 6.38 -18.00 9.82
C PHE A 165 7.23 -18.72 8.77
N SER A 166 8.42 -18.19 8.46
CA SER A 166 9.36 -18.84 7.53
C SER A 166 9.84 -20.18 8.06
N LEU A 167 10.16 -20.30 9.35
CA LEU A 167 10.56 -21.55 9.99
C LEU A 167 9.44 -22.59 9.96
N ILE A 168 8.20 -22.18 10.25
CA ILE A 168 7.05 -23.09 10.17
C ILE A 168 6.82 -23.53 8.73
N ALA A 169 6.95 -22.62 7.74
CA ALA A 169 6.83 -22.98 6.33
C ALA A 169 7.87 -24.01 5.92
N VAL A 170 9.12 -23.84 6.32
CA VAL A 170 10.20 -24.82 6.10
C VAL A 170 9.88 -26.15 6.82
N GLY A 171 9.38 -26.10 8.05
CA GLY A 171 8.92 -27.28 8.78
C GLY A 171 7.84 -28.07 8.05
N CYS A 172 6.87 -27.40 7.43
CA CYS A 172 5.86 -28.06 6.59
C CYS A 172 6.48 -28.77 5.39
N ILE A 173 7.50 -28.18 4.77
CA ILE A 173 8.23 -28.80 3.64
C ILE A 173 9.05 -30.00 4.12
N LEU A 174 9.73 -29.88 5.26
CA LEU A 174 10.50 -30.99 5.83
C LEU A 174 9.62 -32.17 6.20
N LEU A 175 8.44 -31.91 6.77
CA LEU A 175 7.45 -32.97 7.05
C LEU A 175 7.03 -33.70 5.78
N LEU A 176 6.91 -33.02 4.65
CA LEU A 176 6.65 -33.65 3.35
C LEU A 176 7.75 -34.61 2.92
N VAL A 177 9.02 -34.25 3.14
CA VAL A 177 10.18 -35.03 2.71
C VAL A 177 10.38 -36.23 3.62
N PHE A 178 10.19 -36.05 4.94
CA PHE A 178 10.53 -37.12 5.92
C PHE A 178 9.34 -37.94 6.38
N SER A 179 8.09 -37.57 6.02
CA SER A 179 6.90 -38.37 6.40
C SER A 179 6.62 -39.48 5.38
N PRO A 180 6.68 -40.77 5.79
CA PRO A 180 6.60 -41.91 4.85
C PRO A 180 5.20 -42.17 4.28
N VAL A 181 4.17 -41.47 4.77
CA VAL A 181 2.78 -41.70 4.34
C VAL A 181 2.08 -40.36 4.11
N ALA A 182 2.33 -39.80 2.98
CA ALA A 182 1.53 -38.66 2.60
C ALA A 182 0.31 -39.14 1.79
N ASN A 183 -0.83 -39.26 2.44
CA ASN A 183 -2.09 -39.23 1.72
C ASN A 183 -2.09 -37.94 0.86
N PHE A 184 -2.43 -38.04 -0.43
CA PHE A 184 -2.40 -36.92 -1.38
C PHE A 184 -2.98 -35.62 -0.79
N LEU A 185 -4.07 -35.73 -0.03
CA LEU A 185 -4.70 -34.61 0.63
C LEU A 185 -3.80 -33.92 1.67
N ASN A 186 -3.01 -34.68 2.42
CA ASN A 186 -2.08 -34.13 3.41
C ASN A 186 -0.89 -33.43 2.73
N VAL A 187 -0.44 -33.93 1.60
CA VAL A 187 0.58 -33.27 0.75
C VAL A 187 0.07 -31.90 0.30
N VAL A 188 -1.14 -31.84 -0.25
CA VAL A 188 -1.74 -30.59 -0.72
C VAL A 188 -1.92 -29.59 0.42
N LYS A 189 -2.36 -30.05 1.60
CA LYS A 189 -2.48 -29.17 2.78
C LYS A 189 -1.14 -28.61 3.24
N LEU A 190 -0.11 -29.43 3.31
CA LEU A 190 1.22 -29.02 3.76
C LEU A 190 1.86 -28.02 2.77
N ILE A 191 1.76 -28.28 1.46
CA ILE A 191 2.24 -27.35 0.44
C ILE A 191 1.47 -26.02 0.50
N GLY A 192 0.13 -26.08 0.55
CA GLY A 192 -0.71 -24.91 0.66
C GLY A 192 -0.40 -24.06 1.90
N SER A 193 -0.19 -24.73 3.05
CA SER A 193 0.19 -24.06 4.29
C SER A 193 1.58 -23.42 4.19
N ALA A 194 2.56 -24.11 3.62
CA ALA A 194 3.90 -23.58 3.44
C ALA A 194 3.91 -22.33 2.55
N ILE A 195 3.18 -22.38 1.43
CA ILE A 195 3.04 -21.22 0.52
C ILE A 195 2.35 -20.05 1.25
N ALA A 196 1.24 -20.31 1.93
CA ALA A 196 0.50 -19.27 2.65
C ALA A 196 1.38 -18.61 3.73
N LEU A 197 2.07 -19.39 4.54
CA LEU A 197 2.99 -18.89 5.58
C LEU A 197 4.16 -18.10 4.97
N GLY A 198 4.72 -18.57 3.85
CA GLY A 198 5.76 -17.83 3.12
C GLY A 198 5.28 -16.47 2.62
N VAL A 199 4.09 -16.41 2.03
CA VAL A 199 3.47 -15.15 1.59
C VAL A 199 3.22 -14.22 2.77
N PHE A 200 2.71 -14.73 3.91
CA PHE A 200 2.53 -13.93 5.12
C PHE A 200 3.86 -13.40 5.65
N ALA A 201 4.91 -14.21 5.67
CA ALA A 201 6.24 -13.78 6.10
C ALA A 201 6.74 -12.61 5.23
N LEU A 202 6.62 -12.72 3.90
CA LEU A 202 7.01 -11.65 2.97
C LEU A 202 6.16 -10.38 3.18
N PHE A 203 4.86 -10.53 3.41
CA PHE A 203 3.97 -9.38 3.68
C PHE A 203 4.36 -8.65 4.96
N ILE A 204 4.70 -9.38 6.03
CA ILE A 204 5.17 -8.79 7.29
C ILE A 204 6.51 -8.07 7.09
N LEU A 205 7.46 -8.69 6.36
CA LEU A 205 8.73 -8.04 6.04
C LEU A 205 8.55 -6.77 5.21
N ALA A 206 7.58 -6.75 4.31
CA ALA A 206 7.28 -5.58 3.49
C ALA A 206 6.82 -4.36 4.31
N GLN A 207 6.28 -4.56 5.52
CA GLN A 207 5.95 -3.48 6.45
C GLN A 207 7.19 -2.71 6.93
N ASN A 208 8.38 -3.28 6.81
CA ASN A 208 9.63 -2.63 7.15
C ASN A 208 10.24 -1.79 6.01
N PHE A 209 9.66 -1.83 4.78
CA PHE A 209 10.17 -1.05 3.65
C PHE A 209 10.26 0.46 3.90
N PRO A 210 9.32 1.11 4.63
CA PRO A 210 9.46 2.52 4.96
C PRO A 210 10.73 2.83 5.77
N VAL A 211 11.10 1.95 6.69
CA VAL A 211 12.30 2.07 7.52
C VAL A 211 13.58 1.97 6.67
N TYR A 212 13.64 1.00 5.76
CA TYR A 212 14.78 0.86 4.84
C TYR A 212 14.90 2.04 3.88
N ALA A 213 13.77 2.53 3.36
CA ALA A 213 13.75 3.69 2.50
C ALA A 213 14.24 4.95 3.22
N ALA A 214 13.79 5.17 4.47
CA ALA A 214 14.24 6.29 5.29
C ALA A 214 15.73 6.21 5.61
N ARG A 215 16.24 5.01 5.93
CA ARG A 215 17.68 4.80 6.17
C ARG A 215 18.50 5.14 4.92
N LYS A 216 18.06 4.69 3.74
CA LYS A 216 18.75 5.01 2.48
C LYS A 216 18.81 6.52 2.23
N ILE A 217 17.71 7.25 2.48
CA ILE A 217 17.70 8.71 2.35
C ILE A 217 18.64 9.37 3.34
N ALA A 218 18.66 8.90 4.60
CA ALA A 218 19.55 9.45 5.63
C ALA A 218 21.04 9.24 5.27
N GLU A 219 21.39 8.11 4.70
CA GLU A 219 22.75 7.81 4.23
C GLU A 219 23.16 8.76 3.10
N GLU A 220 22.31 8.98 2.09
CA GLU A 220 22.58 9.91 0.98
C GLU A 220 22.72 11.37 1.43
N ILE A 221 21.84 11.83 2.34
CA ILE A 221 21.95 13.19 2.89
C ILE A 221 23.29 13.39 3.63
N LYS A 222 23.76 12.36 4.34
CA LYS A 222 25.07 12.44 5.03
C LYS A 222 26.23 12.48 4.07
N ILE A 223 26.20 11.72 2.99
CA ILE A 223 27.23 11.74 1.95
C ILE A 223 27.30 13.12 1.31
N GLU A 224 26.15 13.68 0.92
CA GLU A 224 26.08 15.03 0.35
C GLU A 224 26.68 16.09 1.30
N GLN A 225 26.36 16.03 2.58
CA GLN A 225 26.92 16.95 3.58
C GLN A 225 28.42 16.80 3.76
N SER A 226 28.95 15.57 3.66
CA SER A 226 30.40 15.34 3.74
C SER A 226 31.15 15.88 2.51
N GLU A 227 30.59 15.70 1.32
CA GLU A 227 31.17 16.23 0.08
C GLU A 227 31.19 17.77 0.06
N GLN A 228 30.16 18.42 0.63
CA GLN A 228 30.11 19.88 0.73
C GLN A 228 31.05 20.46 1.80
N SER A 229 31.49 19.65 2.74
CA SER A 229 32.39 20.05 3.84
C SER A 229 33.87 19.83 3.53
N GLU A 230 34.23 19.13 2.46
CA GLU A 230 35.62 19.05 2.00
C GLU A 230 36.04 20.38 1.35
N PRO A 231 37.02 21.12 1.92
CA PRO A 231 37.51 22.32 1.28
C PRO A 231 38.17 21.92 -0.05
N ILE A 232 37.82 22.64 -1.10
CA ILE A 232 38.54 22.59 -2.39
C ILE A 232 39.98 23.01 -2.11
N GLU A 233 40.85 22.02 -1.87
CA GLU A 233 42.30 22.27 -1.89
C GLU A 233 42.66 22.63 -3.33
N ALA A 234 42.83 23.93 -3.54
CA ALA A 234 43.30 24.51 -4.79
C ALA A 234 44.83 24.65 -4.76
#